data_a7bd7b1ab4a6498ceca0eb25ea8da9c1
#
_entry.id   a7bd7b1ab4a6498ceca0eb25ea8da9c1
#
_cell.length_a   1.000
_cell.length_b   1.000
_cell.length_c   1.000
_cell.angle_alpha   90.00
_cell.angle_beta   90.00
_cell.angle_gamma   90.00
#
_symmetry.space_group_name_H-M   'P 1'
#
loop_
_entity.id
_entity.type
_entity.pdbx_description
1 polymer ?
#
loop_
_entity_poly.entity_id
_entity_poly.type
_entity_poly.pdbx_seq_one_letter_code
_entity_poly.pdbx_strand_id
1 'polypeptide(L)'
;MDDTTLVSRFLRDGFVKLKGAVAPRVAADCARLLWRETGCDPDDPVTWTQPVHWVAGMAQGPFAAAPNSPSLHHAYDLLVGAGRWDPCYSLGTFPLRFPHEEEPDDAGWHIEGSYLPEGESWYFANLRSQGRALLMLFLFSEVGEQDAPTRIRVGSHLDVPKVLEKYGEDGASGLALAPDLVAASDHRPLALATGSPGDVFLCHPFLVHAAQPNHGVRPRFMAQPPLMPAAPYELERADRAYSPVEIAIRRGLGQDTPGPDGDGSNRSFTTTAGKVVVQRDEEGGRACWSG
;
A
#
# COMPACT_ATOMS: atom_id res chain seq x y z
N MET A 1 3.74 -5.30 -18.26
CA MET A 1 2.86 -4.10 -18.42
C MET A 1 3.82 -2.96 -18.67
N ASP A 2 3.60 -2.15 -19.69
CA ASP A 2 4.40 -0.97 -19.96
C ASP A 2 4.05 0.17 -18.97
N ASP A 3 4.93 1.17 -18.88
CA ASP A 3 4.83 2.26 -17.90
C ASP A 3 3.58 3.12 -18.07
N THR A 4 3.20 3.42 -19.31
CA THR A 4 1.98 4.20 -19.61
C THR A 4 0.73 3.48 -19.12
N THR A 5 0.63 2.19 -19.39
CA THR A 5 -0.48 1.35 -18.94
C THR A 5 -0.50 1.26 -17.41
N LEU A 6 0.67 1.14 -16.76
CA LEU A 6 0.79 1.09 -15.30
C LEU A 6 0.25 2.38 -14.67
N VAL A 7 0.75 3.53 -15.10
CA VAL A 7 0.32 4.85 -14.60
C VAL A 7 -1.16 5.10 -14.88
N SER A 8 -1.64 4.80 -16.11
CA SER A 8 -3.05 5.00 -16.47
C SER A 8 -4.00 4.15 -15.61
N ARG A 9 -3.67 2.89 -15.34
CA ARG A 9 -4.44 2.02 -14.43
C ARG A 9 -4.44 2.55 -13.02
N PHE A 10 -3.27 2.91 -12.50
CA PHE A 10 -3.16 3.47 -11.16
C PHE A 10 -4.02 4.73 -10.97
N LEU A 11 -3.97 5.66 -11.94
CA LEU A 11 -4.77 6.88 -11.91
C LEU A 11 -6.28 6.63 -12.02
N ARG A 12 -6.70 5.59 -12.74
CA ARG A 12 -8.11 5.23 -12.92
C ARG A 12 -8.65 4.39 -11.76
N ASP A 13 -7.92 3.34 -11.38
CA ASP A 13 -8.40 2.30 -10.47
C ASP A 13 -7.94 2.52 -9.01
N GLY A 14 -6.88 3.32 -8.81
CA GLY A 14 -6.24 3.55 -7.52
C GLY A 14 -5.24 2.48 -7.11
N PHE A 15 -5.02 1.47 -7.96
CA PHE A 15 -4.02 0.44 -7.71
C PHE A 15 -3.55 -0.24 -8.99
N VAL A 16 -2.39 -0.89 -8.89
CA VAL A 16 -1.88 -1.80 -9.91
C VAL A 16 -1.34 -3.06 -9.26
N LYS A 17 -1.51 -4.19 -9.94
CA LYS A 17 -0.93 -5.47 -9.55
C LYS A 17 0.30 -5.75 -10.39
N LEU A 18 1.44 -5.93 -9.75
CA LEU A 18 2.69 -6.38 -10.35
C LEU A 18 2.85 -7.88 -10.08
N LYS A 19 2.74 -8.69 -11.13
CA LYS A 19 2.88 -10.14 -11.03
C LYS A 19 4.35 -10.52 -10.85
N GLY A 20 4.63 -11.37 -9.85
CA GLY A 20 5.98 -11.89 -9.60
C GLY A 20 7.00 -10.79 -9.29
N ALA A 21 6.57 -9.66 -8.70
CA ALA A 21 7.45 -8.54 -8.35
C ALA A 21 8.48 -8.91 -7.27
N VAL A 22 8.14 -9.89 -6.43
CA VAL A 22 9.08 -10.54 -5.50
C VAL A 22 9.54 -11.86 -6.10
N ALA A 23 10.85 -12.11 -6.09
CA ALA A 23 11.41 -13.36 -6.62
C ALA A 23 10.81 -14.57 -5.89
N PRO A 24 10.48 -15.68 -6.60
CA PRO A 24 9.81 -16.84 -6.01
C PRO A 24 10.51 -17.41 -4.78
N ARG A 25 11.85 -17.45 -4.79
CA ARG A 25 12.65 -17.91 -3.64
C ARG A 25 12.47 -16.99 -2.42
N VAL A 26 12.46 -15.67 -2.64
CA VAL A 26 12.26 -14.69 -1.54
C VAL A 26 10.86 -14.84 -0.96
N ALA A 27 9.82 -14.95 -1.80
CA ALA A 27 8.46 -15.15 -1.35
C ALA A 27 8.30 -16.46 -0.55
N ALA A 28 8.89 -17.56 -1.02
CA ALA A 28 8.88 -18.85 -0.32
C ALA A 28 9.61 -18.78 1.03
N ASP A 29 10.76 -18.10 1.09
CA ASP A 29 11.48 -17.91 2.36
C ASP A 29 10.68 -17.06 3.35
N CYS A 30 9.98 -16.00 2.89
CA CYS A 30 9.05 -15.24 3.72
C CYS A 30 7.93 -16.15 4.26
N ALA A 31 7.25 -16.90 3.41
CA ALA A 31 6.16 -17.80 3.80
C ALA A 31 6.62 -18.82 4.85
N ARG A 32 7.80 -19.45 4.65
CA ARG A 32 8.37 -20.43 5.58
C ARG A 32 8.66 -19.82 6.96
N LEU A 33 9.15 -18.57 7.00
CA LEU A 33 9.39 -17.87 8.26
C LEU A 33 8.08 -17.50 8.95
N LEU A 34 7.09 -17.01 8.20
CA LEU A 34 5.77 -16.68 8.74
C LEU A 34 5.08 -17.91 9.33
N TRP A 35 5.12 -19.07 8.66
CA TRP A 35 4.62 -20.33 9.23
C TRP A 35 5.27 -20.65 10.58
N ARG A 36 6.57 -20.51 10.69
CA ARG A 36 7.28 -20.77 11.94
C ARG A 36 6.82 -19.83 13.06
N GLU A 37 6.58 -18.55 12.74
CA GLU A 37 6.15 -17.55 13.73
C GLU A 37 4.70 -17.77 14.21
N THR A 38 3.83 -18.37 13.40
CA THR A 38 2.46 -18.71 13.85
C THR A 38 2.46 -19.86 14.87
N GLY A 39 3.46 -20.72 14.86
CA GLY A 39 3.47 -21.96 15.63
C GLY A 39 2.48 -23.02 15.13
N CYS A 40 1.78 -22.75 14.01
CA CYS A 40 0.85 -23.69 13.40
C CYS A 40 1.58 -24.70 12.50
N ASP A 41 1.03 -25.90 12.37
CA ASP A 41 1.47 -26.90 11.42
C ASP A 41 0.80 -26.62 10.05
N PRO A 42 1.57 -26.41 8.96
CA PRO A 42 1.02 -26.18 7.63
C PRO A 42 0.18 -27.35 7.08
N ASP A 43 0.45 -28.57 7.54
CA ASP A 43 -0.20 -29.79 7.08
C ASP A 43 -1.33 -30.29 8.02
N ASP A 44 -1.52 -29.61 9.18
CA ASP A 44 -2.56 -29.96 10.15
C ASP A 44 -3.48 -28.77 10.48
N PRO A 45 -4.65 -28.65 9.81
CA PRO A 45 -5.61 -27.57 10.07
C PRO A 45 -6.17 -27.53 11.51
N VAL A 46 -6.06 -28.59 12.28
CA VAL A 46 -6.49 -28.60 13.70
C VAL A 46 -5.66 -27.60 14.54
N THR A 47 -4.46 -27.27 14.09
CA THR A 47 -3.59 -26.28 14.73
C THR A 47 -3.97 -24.82 14.43
N TRP A 48 -4.88 -24.57 13.47
CA TRP A 48 -5.28 -23.24 13.03
C TRP A 48 -6.46 -22.73 13.88
N THR A 49 -6.16 -22.38 15.11
CA THR A 49 -7.17 -22.13 16.16
C THR A 49 -7.69 -20.70 16.23
N GLN A 50 -7.21 -19.81 15.37
CA GLN A 50 -7.59 -18.39 15.36
C GLN A 50 -7.82 -17.89 13.94
N PRO A 51 -8.82 -17.01 13.72
CA PRO A 51 -9.06 -16.42 12.38
C PRO A 51 -7.92 -15.54 11.89
N VAL A 52 -7.20 -14.87 12.81
CA VAL A 52 -6.07 -13.99 12.50
C VAL A 52 -4.92 -14.23 13.46
N HIS A 53 -3.75 -14.56 12.92
CA HIS A 53 -2.48 -14.56 13.65
C HIS A 53 -1.72 -13.27 13.34
N TRP A 54 -1.52 -12.43 14.35
CA TRP A 54 -0.72 -11.22 14.24
C TRP A 54 0.75 -11.54 14.48
N VAL A 55 1.55 -11.51 13.41
CA VAL A 55 2.99 -11.73 13.49
C VAL A 55 3.70 -10.38 13.47
N ALA A 56 4.61 -10.16 14.41
CA ALA A 56 5.37 -8.92 14.53
C ALA A 56 6.22 -8.64 13.27
N GLY A 57 6.48 -7.37 13.01
CA GLY A 57 7.25 -6.93 11.87
C GLY A 57 8.68 -7.50 11.86
N MET A 58 9.12 -7.90 10.67
CA MET A 58 10.47 -8.43 10.44
C MET A 58 11.19 -7.54 9.43
N ALA A 59 12.44 -7.19 9.77
CA ALA A 59 13.27 -6.23 9.01
C ALA A 59 14.55 -6.87 8.43
N GLN A 60 14.69 -8.20 8.44
CA GLN A 60 15.91 -8.87 8.02
C GLN A 60 15.64 -9.97 6.98
N GLY A 61 16.72 -10.37 6.28
CA GLY A 61 16.68 -11.47 5.33
C GLY A 61 15.68 -11.23 4.20
N PRO A 62 14.78 -12.19 3.92
CA PRO A 62 13.85 -12.08 2.79
C PRO A 62 12.85 -10.93 2.94
N PHE A 63 12.51 -10.50 4.16
CA PHE A 63 11.60 -9.39 4.41
C PHE A 63 12.20 -8.03 4.05
N ALA A 64 13.52 -7.87 4.16
CA ALA A 64 14.21 -6.69 3.65
C ALA A 64 14.41 -6.74 2.13
N ALA A 65 14.51 -7.94 1.55
CA ALA A 65 14.70 -8.11 0.10
C ALA A 65 13.40 -7.94 -0.69
N ALA A 66 12.27 -8.38 -0.14
CA ALA A 66 10.99 -8.40 -0.85
C ALA A 66 10.56 -7.03 -1.39
N PRO A 67 10.60 -5.90 -0.63
CA PRO A 67 10.16 -4.59 -1.11
C PRO A 67 11.18 -3.90 -2.00
N ASN A 68 12.39 -4.45 -2.16
CA ASN A 68 13.51 -3.80 -2.83
C ASN A 68 13.91 -4.48 -4.16
N SER A 69 12.97 -5.11 -4.86
CA SER A 69 13.25 -5.62 -6.21
C SER A 69 13.37 -4.48 -7.24
N PRO A 70 14.17 -4.64 -8.31
CA PRO A 70 14.29 -3.61 -9.35
C PRO A 70 12.96 -3.21 -9.99
N SER A 71 12.03 -4.16 -10.17
CA SER A 71 10.70 -3.89 -10.73
C SER A 71 9.81 -3.06 -9.79
N LEU A 72 9.93 -3.26 -8.48
CA LEU A 72 9.24 -2.44 -7.49
C LEU A 72 9.82 -1.03 -7.42
N HIS A 73 11.15 -0.89 -7.36
CA HIS A 73 11.80 0.42 -7.38
C HIS A 73 11.42 1.24 -8.62
N HIS A 74 11.41 0.60 -9.80
CA HIS A 74 10.95 1.26 -11.02
C HIS A 74 9.49 1.74 -10.91
N ALA A 75 8.61 0.91 -10.37
CA ALA A 75 7.21 1.29 -10.17
C ALA A 75 7.03 2.38 -9.09
N TYR A 76 7.84 2.38 -8.03
CA TYR A 76 7.84 3.47 -7.04
C TYR A 76 8.26 4.79 -7.67
N ASP A 77 9.32 4.78 -8.49
CA ASP A 77 9.78 5.96 -9.24
C ASP A 77 8.70 6.49 -10.19
N LEU A 78 7.97 5.60 -10.86
CA LEU A 78 6.87 5.98 -11.74
C LEU A 78 5.69 6.59 -10.99
N LEU A 79 5.30 6.02 -9.85
CA LEU A 79 4.06 6.38 -9.14
C LEU A 79 4.25 7.52 -8.14
N VAL A 80 5.38 7.58 -7.47
CA VAL A 80 5.69 8.56 -6.41
C VAL A 80 6.69 9.61 -6.90
N GLY A 81 7.59 9.22 -7.79
CA GLY A 81 8.68 10.05 -8.30
C GLY A 81 10.04 9.61 -7.77
N ALA A 82 11.03 9.61 -8.65
CA ALA A 82 12.41 9.26 -8.28
C ALA A 82 12.94 10.20 -7.18
N GLY A 83 13.49 9.62 -6.11
CA GLY A 83 13.98 10.35 -4.95
C GLY A 83 12.91 10.96 -4.03
N ARG A 84 11.61 10.61 -4.24
CA ARG A 84 10.50 11.09 -3.40
C ARG A 84 9.97 10.02 -2.44
N TRP A 85 10.62 8.89 -2.34
CA TRP A 85 10.27 7.79 -1.43
C TRP A 85 11.53 7.27 -0.73
N ASP A 86 11.35 6.73 0.47
CA ASP A 86 12.42 6.13 1.27
C ASP A 86 12.47 4.61 1.06
N PRO A 87 13.66 3.98 1.03
CA PRO A 87 13.79 2.54 0.92
C PRO A 87 13.08 1.81 2.07
N CYS A 88 12.33 0.77 1.74
CA CYS A 88 11.60 -0.03 2.71
C CYS A 88 12.43 -1.24 3.14
N TYR A 89 12.72 -1.37 4.44
CA TYR A 89 13.51 -2.48 4.99
C TYR A 89 12.69 -3.40 5.91
N SER A 90 11.41 -3.09 6.12
CA SER A 90 10.51 -3.88 6.95
C SER A 90 9.14 -3.94 6.30
N LEU A 91 8.45 -5.05 6.45
CA LEU A 91 7.09 -5.23 5.94
C LEU A 91 6.00 -5.00 7.00
N GLY A 92 6.34 -4.40 8.14
CA GLY A 92 5.40 -4.13 9.22
C GLY A 92 4.86 -5.40 9.86
N THR A 93 3.70 -5.29 10.50
CA THR A 93 2.99 -6.40 11.11
C THR A 93 2.22 -7.19 10.05
N PHE A 94 2.15 -8.52 10.22
CA PHE A 94 1.49 -9.41 9.28
C PHE A 94 0.17 -9.91 9.87
N PRO A 95 -1.00 -9.50 9.35
CA PRO A 95 -2.29 -10.10 9.68
C PRO A 95 -2.48 -11.38 8.85
N LEU A 96 -2.00 -12.51 9.35
CA LEU A 96 -2.13 -13.81 8.67
C LEU A 96 -3.52 -14.38 8.94
N ARG A 97 -4.30 -14.62 7.87
CA ARG A 97 -5.70 -15.04 7.99
C ARG A 97 -5.85 -16.51 7.68
N PHE A 98 -6.37 -17.24 8.65
CA PHE A 98 -6.61 -18.68 8.55
C PHE A 98 -8.07 -18.95 8.24
N PRO A 99 -8.38 -20.09 7.56
CA PRO A 99 -9.74 -20.58 7.46
C PRO A 99 -10.38 -20.72 8.85
N HIS A 100 -11.49 -20.02 9.08
CA HIS A 100 -12.16 -20.02 10.39
C HIS A 100 -13.61 -19.62 10.26
N GLU A 101 -14.50 -20.14 11.15
CA GLU A 101 -15.91 -19.79 11.19
C GLU A 101 -16.16 -18.41 11.85
N GLU A 102 -15.26 -17.99 12.74
CA GLU A 102 -15.36 -16.72 13.45
C GLU A 102 -14.95 -15.56 12.56
N GLU A 103 -15.77 -14.51 12.56
CA GLU A 103 -15.52 -13.27 11.84
C GLU A 103 -14.40 -12.47 12.52
N PRO A 104 -13.43 -11.94 11.75
CA PRO A 104 -12.43 -11.04 12.29
C PRO A 104 -13.03 -9.66 12.61
N ASP A 105 -12.57 -9.02 13.68
CA ASP A 105 -13.05 -7.71 14.14
C ASP A 105 -12.50 -6.50 13.36
N ASP A 106 -11.59 -6.74 12.40
CA ASP A 106 -10.89 -5.71 11.62
C ASP A 106 -11.40 -5.59 10.16
N ALA A 107 -12.59 -6.09 9.84
CA ALA A 107 -13.14 -6.14 8.48
C ALA A 107 -13.80 -4.84 7.97
N GLY A 108 -13.68 -3.73 8.71
CA GLY A 108 -14.25 -2.43 8.36
C GLY A 108 -13.61 -1.76 7.14
N TRP A 109 -14.41 -1.00 6.36
CA TRP A 109 -13.91 -0.18 5.27
C TRP A 109 -13.13 1.04 5.80
N HIS A 110 -11.91 1.24 5.31
CA HIS A 110 -11.00 2.30 5.76
C HIS A 110 -9.98 2.69 4.68
N ILE A 111 -9.26 3.75 4.95
CA ILE A 111 -7.94 4.02 4.39
C ILE A 111 -6.92 3.86 5.51
N GLU A 112 -5.69 3.59 5.15
CA GLU A 112 -4.61 3.50 6.13
C GLU A 112 -4.27 4.88 6.70
N GLY A 113 -4.04 4.94 8.01
CA GLY A 113 -3.47 6.13 8.63
C GLY A 113 -2.04 6.40 8.15
N SER A 114 -1.64 7.65 8.17
CA SER A 114 -0.34 8.07 7.66
C SER A 114 0.59 8.68 8.71
N TYR A 115 0.08 9.12 9.84
CA TYR A 115 0.88 9.64 10.95
C TYR A 115 0.13 9.50 12.28
N LEU A 116 0.88 9.49 13.37
CA LEU A 116 0.35 9.43 14.72
C LEU A 116 0.59 10.77 15.42
N PRO A 117 -0.45 11.59 15.67
CA PRO A 117 -0.29 12.84 16.41
C PRO A 117 0.14 12.59 17.85
N GLU A 118 0.82 13.55 18.45
CA GLU A 118 1.23 13.47 19.85
C GLU A 118 0.02 13.35 20.79
N GLY A 119 0.05 12.38 21.66
CA GLY A 119 -1.05 12.10 22.62
C GLY A 119 -2.18 11.25 22.07
N GLU A 120 -2.18 10.91 20.79
CA GLU A 120 -3.21 10.08 20.16
C GLU A 120 -2.82 8.60 20.19
N SER A 121 -3.84 7.71 20.22
CA SER A 121 -3.66 6.26 20.19
C SER A 121 -3.92 5.66 18.79
N TRP A 122 -4.45 6.47 17.86
CA TRP A 122 -4.83 6.04 16.51
C TRP A 122 -4.10 6.86 15.45
N TYR A 123 -3.78 6.22 14.34
CA TYR A 123 -3.20 6.91 13.20
C TYR A 123 -4.25 7.80 12.51
N PHE A 124 -3.80 8.97 12.08
CA PHE A 124 -4.57 9.98 11.35
C PHE A 124 -4.19 9.97 9.87
N ALA A 125 -5.07 10.52 9.05
CA ALA A 125 -4.81 10.82 7.65
C ALA A 125 -5.24 12.25 7.31
N ASN A 126 -4.49 12.91 6.44
CA ASN A 126 -4.84 14.19 5.83
C ASN A 126 -4.46 14.17 4.34
N LEU A 127 -4.72 15.25 3.61
CA LEU A 127 -4.44 15.33 2.17
C LEU A 127 -2.96 15.16 1.81
N ARG A 128 -2.04 15.44 2.73
CA ARG A 128 -0.60 15.42 2.45
C ARG A 128 0.05 14.06 2.69
N SER A 129 -0.66 13.13 3.31
CA SER A 129 -0.21 11.75 3.58
C SER A 129 1.25 11.66 4.03
N GLN A 130 1.58 12.25 5.16
CA GLN A 130 2.97 12.46 5.64
C GLN A 130 3.77 11.17 5.84
N GLY A 131 3.11 10.06 6.16
CA GLY A 131 3.75 8.78 6.46
C GLY A 131 3.45 7.65 5.47
N ARG A 132 2.83 7.94 4.31
CA ARG A 132 2.47 6.88 3.37
C ARG A 132 2.42 7.39 1.92
N ALA A 133 3.43 7.02 1.12
CA ALA A 133 3.45 7.29 -0.31
C ALA A 133 2.56 6.30 -1.09
N LEU A 134 2.61 5.03 -0.71
CA LEU A 134 1.75 3.96 -1.22
C LEU A 134 1.36 3.03 -0.08
N LEU A 135 0.21 2.39 -0.20
CA LEU A 135 -0.09 1.14 0.49
C LEU A 135 0.36 0.00 -0.42
N MET A 136 1.12 -0.94 0.12
CA MET A 136 1.59 -2.09 -0.63
C MET A 136 0.99 -3.38 -0.06
N LEU A 137 0.48 -4.28 -0.92
CA LEU A 137 0.01 -5.60 -0.50
C LEU A 137 0.93 -6.66 -1.11
N PHE A 138 1.75 -7.30 -0.29
CA PHE A 138 2.66 -8.38 -0.68
C PHE A 138 2.03 -9.73 -0.41
N LEU A 139 1.85 -10.55 -1.43
CA LEU A 139 1.32 -11.90 -1.27
C LEU A 139 2.45 -12.91 -1.09
N PHE A 140 2.38 -13.72 -0.03
CA PHE A 140 3.33 -14.79 0.27
C PHE A 140 2.69 -16.18 0.24
N SER A 141 1.37 -16.26 -0.02
CA SER A 141 0.63 -17.49 -0.31
C SER A 141 -0.21 -17.32 -1.56
N GLU A 142 -0.77 -18.40 -2.09
CA GLU A 142 -1.88 -18.30 -3.03
C GLU A 142 -3.06 -17.64 -2.33
N VAL A 143 -3.72 -16.70 -3.00
CA VAL A 143 -4.89 -15.98 -2.50
C VAL A 143 -5.97 -16.02 -3.57
N GLY A 144 -6.92 -16.92 -3.41
CA GLY A 144 -8.14 -17.01 -4.21
C GLY A 144 -9.26 -16.12 -3.65
N GLU A 145 -10.42 -16.14 -4.29
CA GLU A 145 -11.56 -15.32 -3.91
C GLU A 145 -12.11 -15.63 -2.51
N GLN A 146 -11.95 -16.88 -2.03
CA GLN A 146 -12.39 -17.32 -0.72
C GLN A 146 -11.32 -17.27 0.37
N ASP A 147 -10.04 -17.04 -0.01
CA ASP A 147 -8.90 -17.07 0.90
C ASP A 147 -8.63 -15.68 1.54
N ALA A 148 -9.67 -14.98 1.96
CA ALA A 148 -9.64 -13.65 2.58
C ALA A 148 -8.85 -12.57 1.77
N PRO A 149 -9.00 -12.45 0.44
CA PRO A 149 -8.34 -11.36 -0.30
C PRO A 149 -8.79 -10.00 0.23
N THR A 150 -7.92 -9.01 0.25
CA THR A 150 -8.31 -7.64 0.58
C THR A 150 -9.36 -7.17 -0.42
N ARG A 151 -10.50 -6.68 0.07
CA ARG A 151 -11.55 -6.05 -0.75
C ARG A 151 -11.14 -4.61 -1.05
N ILE A 152 -11.31 -4.20 -2.30
CA ILE A 152 -10.91 -2.87 -2.77
C ILE A 152 -12.12 -2.21 -3.45
N ARG A 153 -12.43 -0.97 -3.09
CA ARG A 153 -13.36 -0.10 -3.83
C ARG A 153 -12.60 0.59 -4.96
N VAL A 154 -12.76 0.08 -6.17
CA VAL A 154 -12.00 0.53 -7.35
C VAL A 154 -12.27 2.00 -7.66
N GLY A 155 -11.23 2.82 -7.71
CA GLY A 155 -11.34 4.25 -8.01
C GLY A 155 -11.72 5.14 -6.80
N SER A 156 -11.93 4.57 -5.61
CA SER A 156 -12.32 5.32 -4.40
C SER A 156 -11.30 6.37 -3.96
N HIS A 157 -10.04 6.21 -4.35
CA HIS A 157 -8.98 7.18 -4.09
C HIS A 157 -9.24 8.57 -4.70
N LEU A 158 -10.19 8.67 -5.64
CA LEU A 158 -10.65 9.94 -6.22
C LEU A 158 -11.78 10.60 -5.40
N ASP A 159 -12.48 9.84 -4.57
CA ASP A 159 -13.56 10.35 -3.70
C ASP A 159 -13.02 10.86 -2.36
N VAL A 160 -12.01 10.19 -1.84
CA VAL A 160 -11.43 10.44 -0.51
C VAL A 160 -10.82 11.83 -0.34
N PRO A 161 -10.18 12.47 -1.33
CA PRO A 161 -9.65 13.82 -1.16
C PRO A 161 -10.70 14.84 -0.69
N LYS A 162 -11.94 14.78 -1.19
CA LYS A 162 -13.05 15.62 -0.74
C LYS A 162 -13.51 15.34 0.68
N VAL A 163 -13.35 14.10 1.14
CA VAL A 163 -13.59 13.75 2.54
C VAL A 163 -12.52 14.37 3.43
N LEU A 164 -11.24 14.17 3.09
CA LEU A 164 -10.11 14.66 3.88
C LEU A 164 -10.02 16.19 3.89
N GLU A 165 -10.42 16.88 2.82
CA GLU A 165 -10.44 18.34 2.73
C GLU A 165 -11.22 18.98 3.90
N LYS A 166 -12.29 18.35 4.37
CA LYS A 166 -13.11 18.81 5.49
C LYS A 166 -12.36 18.85 6.83
N TYR A 167 -11.33 18.02 6.97
CA TYR A 167 -10.57 17.87 8.21
C TYR A 167 -9.26 18.68 8.25
N GLY A 168 -8.96 19.42 7.17
CA GLY A 168 -7.81 20.32 7.09
C GLY A 168 -6.45 19.65 7.27
N GLU A 169 -5.48 20.41 7.76
CA GLU A 169 -4.09 19.96 7.98
C GLU A 169 -3.98 18.96 9.15
N ASP A 170 -4.82 19.08 10.17
CA ASP A 170 -4.83 18.18 11.33
C ASP A 170 -5.34 16.79 10.97
N GLY A 171 -6.14 16.67 9.89
CA GLY A 171 -6.71 15.41 9.46
C GLY A 171 -7.67 14.80 10.48
N ALA A 172 -7.89 13.49 10.39
CA ALA A 172 -8.71 12.74 11.34
C ALA A 172 -8.27 11.29 11.46
N SER A 173 -8.63 10.65 12.58
CA SER A 173 -8.37 9.24 12.81
C SER A 173 -9.18 8.34 11.86
N GLY A 174 -8.69 7.15 11.60
CA GLY A 174 -9.39 6.17 10.77
C GLY A 174 -10.82 5.88 11.23
N LEU A 175 -11.05 5.86 12.55
CA LEU A 175 -12.39 5.67 13.11
C LEU A 175 -13.33 6.84 12.81
N ALA A 176 -12.84 8.07 12.92
CA ALA A 176 -13.63 9.27 12.61
C ALA A 176 -13.93 9.38 11.11
N LEU A 177 -13.00 8.94 10.25
CA LEU A 177 -13.15 9.00 8.80
C LEU A 177 -14.08 7.90 8.26
N ALA A 178 -14.17 6.73 8.90
CA ALA A 178 -14.81 5.55 8.34
C ALA A 178 -16.25 5.79 7.82
N PRO A 179 -17.17 6.47 8.52
CA PRO A 179 -18.52 6.72 8.01
C PRO A 179 -18.53 7.53 6.71
N ASP A 180 -17.72 8.60 6.65
CA ASP A 180 -17.63 9.49 5.47
C ASP A 180 -16.97 8.76 4.29
N LEU A 181 -15.96 7.92 4.54
CA LEU A 181 -15.30 7.10 3.52
C LEU A 181 -16.28 6.09 2.91
N VAL A 182 -17.09 5.44 3.76
CA VAL A 182 -18.12 4.51 3.30
C VAL A 182 -19.14 5.23 2.42
N ALA A 183 -19.69 6.35 2.90
CA ALA A 183 -20.70 7.11 2.17
C ALA A 183 -20.19 7.66 0.83
N ALA A 184 -18.92 8.12 0.80
CA ALA A 184 -18.33 8.69 -0.41
C ALA A 184 -17.99 7.64 -1.48
N SER A 185 -17.80 6.37 -1.10
CA SER A 185 -17.25 5.35 -2.01
C SER A 185 -18.09 4.08 -2.15
N ASP A 186 -19.33 4.02 -1.59
CA ASP A 186 -20.20 2.83 -1.66
C ASP A 186 -20.67 2.49 -3.08
N HIS A 187 -20.72 3.49 -3.96
CA HIS A 187 -21.07 3.35 -5.37
C HIS A 187 -19.95 2.70 -6.23
N ARG A 188 -18.73 2.58 -5.68
CA ARG A 188 -17.58 2.05 -6.42
C ARG A 188 -17.66 0.53 -6.60
N PRO A 189 -17.27 0.02 -7.77
CA PRO A 189 -17.20 -1.42 -7.97
C PRO A 189 -16.13 -2.05 -7.06
N LEU A 190 -16.35 -3.33 -6.72
CA LEU A 190 -15.44 -4.08 -5.88
C LEU A 190 -14.44 -4.88 -6.71
N ALA A 191 -13.20 -4.93 -6.23
CA ALA A 191 -12.17 -5.87 -6.67
C ALA A 191 -11.61 -6.61 -5.47
N LEU A 192 -11.04 -7.79 -5.72
CA LEU A 192 -10.39 -8.62 -4.73
C LEU A 192 -8.90 -8.70 -5.03
N ALA A 193 -8.06 -8.50 -4.02
CA ALA A 193 -6.61 -8.60 -4.14
C ALA A 193 -6.15 -10.08 -4.17
N THR A 194 -6.56 -10.81 -5.21
CA THR A 194 -6.20 -12.21 -5.44
C THR A 194 -4.89 -12.33 -6.19
N GLY A 195 -4.16 -13.43 -6.01
CA GLY A 195 -2.90 -13.67 -6.74
C GLY A 195 -2.06 -14.79 -6.15
N SER A 196 -0.85 -14.89 -6.68
CA SER A 196 0.14 -15.91 -6.34
C SER A 196 1.27 -15.35 -5.48
N PRO A 197 2.04 -16.19 -4.77
CA PRO A 197 3.20 -15.75 -4.01
C PRO A 197 4.17 -14.94 -4.86
N GLY A 198 4.56 -13.76 -4.36
CA GLY A 198 5.41 -12.82 -5.06
C GLY A 198 4.68 -11.74 -5.85
N ASP A 199 3.35 -11.83 -5.99
CA ASP A 199 2.55 -10.73 -6.53
C ASP A 199 2.48 -9.58 -5.50
N VAL A 200 2.52 -8.34 -6.00
CA VAL A 200 2.42 -7.14 -5.16
C VAL A 200 1.39 -6.18 -5.76
N PHE A 201 0.48 -5.70 -4.91
CA PHE A 201 -0.40 -4.58 -5.27
C PHE A 201 0.23 -3.28 -4.76
N LEU A 202 0.35 -2.30 -5.65
CA LEU A 202 0.72 -0.93 -5.30
C LEU A 202 -0.55 -0.09 -5.34
N CYS A 203 -0.98 0.36 -4.17
CA CYS A 203 -2.24 1.06 -3.98
C CYS A 203 -1.99 2.53 -3.61
N HIS A 204 -2.86 3.41 -4.11
CA HIS A 204 -2.89 4.80 -3.68
C HIS A 204 -3.19 4.87 -2.17
N PRO A 205 -2.55 5.76 -1.39
CA PRO A 205 -2.74 5.82 0.07
C PRO A 205 -4.20 6.09 0.48
N PHE A 206 -5.00 6.70 -0.40
CA PHE A 206 -6.42 6.98 -0.18
C PHE A 206 -7.37 5.95 -0.79
N LEU A 207 -6.87 4.79 -1.20
CA LEU A 207 -7.71 3.71 -1.71
C LEU A 207 -8.51 3.07 -0.58
N VAL A 208 -9.84 3.15 -0.63
CA VAL A 208 -10.72 2.52 0.38
C VAL A 208 -10.70 1.01 0.20
N HIS A 209 -10.34 0.32 1.27
CA HIS A 209 -10.22 -1.13 1.27
C HIS A 209 -10.70 -1.72 2.60
N ALA A 210 -10.86 -3.03 2.63
CA ALA A 210 -11.26 -3.74 3.83
C ALA A 210 -10.73 -5.17 3.84
N ALA A 211 -10.45 -5.68 5.02
CA ALA A 211 -10.25 -7.10 5.23
C ALA A 211 -11.57 -7.86 5.13
N GLN A 212 -11.52 -9.18 5.10
CA GLN A 212 -12.67 -10.08 5.17
C GLN A 212 -12.27 -11.42 5.78
N PRO A 213 -13.24 -12.24 6.23
CA PRO A 213 -12.97 -13.56 6.76
C PRO A 213 -12.41 -14.49 5.67
N ASN A 214 -11.72 -15.53 6.11
CA ASN A 214 -11.21 -16.59 5.24
C ASN A 214 -12.20 -17.78 5.23
N HIS A 215 -12.99 -17.84 4.18
CA HIS A 215 -13.95 -18.94 3.93
C HIS A 215 -13.37 -20.03 3.02
N GLY A 216 -12.09 -19.89 2.65
CA GLY A 216 -11.37 -20.88 1.85
C GLY A 216 -10.84 -22.04 2.68
N VAL A 217 -9.86 -22.73 2.12
CA VAL A 217 -9.20 -23.87 2.76
C VAL A 217 -7.70 -23.63 2.97
N ARG A 218 -7.21 -22.45 2.62
CA ARG A 218 -5.79 -22.09 2.69
C ARG A 218 -5.59 -20.81 3.49
N PRO A 219 -4.58 -20.75 4.37
CA PRO A 219 -4.21 -19.51 5.03
C PRO A 219 -3.70 -18.46 4.03
N ARG A 220 -4.11 -17.22 4.24
CA ARG A 220 -3.61 -16.06 3.51
C ARG A 220 -2.42 -15.44 4.25
N PHE A 221 -1.26 -15.47 3.63
CA PHE A 221 -0.06 -14.80 4.11
C PHE A 221 0.19 -13.54 3.27
N MET A 222 0.02 -12.39 3.89
CA MET A 222 0.13 -11.09 3.24
C MET A 222 0.74 -10.07 4.20
N ALA A 223 1.56 -9.15 3.67
CA ALA A 223 2.01 -7.95 4.35
C ALA A 223 1.36 -6.71 3.74
N GLN A 224 1.21 -5.65 4.57
CA GLN A 224 0.58 -4.38 4.18
C GLN A 224 1.44 -3.16 4.56
N PRO A 225 2.75 -3.14 4.22
CA PRO A 225 3.61 -2.04 4.60
C PRO A 225 3.27 -0.75 3.85
N PRO A 226 3.56 0.42 4.44
CA PRO A 226 3.66 1.67 3.69
C PRO A 226 4.95 1.68 2.85
N LEU A 227 4.89 2.29 1.68
CA LEU A 227 6.07 2.97 1.13
C LEU A 227 6.10 4.35 1.75
N MET A 228 7.20 4.71 2.41
CA MET A 228 7.31 6.01 3.07
C MET A 228 7.65 7.10 2.05
N PRO A 229 6.98 8.27 2.09
CA PRO A 229 7.40 9.41 1.29
C PRO A 229 8.64 10.09 1.92
N ALA A 230 9.58 10.54 1.10
CA ALA A 230 10.72 11.32 1.57
C ALA A 230 10.31 12.72 2.11
N ALA A 231 9.14 13.22 1.69
CA ALA A 231 8.52 14.45 2.18
C ALA A 231 6.99 14.36 1.98
N PRO A 232 6.18 15.13 2.72
CA PRO A 232 4.75 15.24 2.49
C PRO A 232 4.43 15.64 1.05
N TYR A 233 3.28 15.19 0.51
CA TYR A 233 2.86 15.56 -0.83
C TYR A 233 2.71 17.06 -0.99
N GLU A 234 3.15 17.54 -2.14
CA GLU A 234 3.06 18.94 -2.52
C GLU A 234 1.99 19.07 -3.62
N LEU A 235 0.80 19.54 -3.23
CA LEU A 235 -0.34 19.63 -4.11
C LEU A 235 -0.39 20.96 -4.91
N GLU A 236 0.48 21.92 -4.58
CA GLU A 236 0.61 23.21 -5.27
C GLU A 236 2.07 23.46 -5.66
N ARG A 237 2.50 22.79 -6.73
CA ARG A 237 3.88 22.85 -7.22
C ARG A 237 4.04 23.92 -8.30
N ALA A 238 5.04 24.78 -8.15
CA ALA A 238 5.36 25.81 -9.14
C ALA A 238 5.84 25.20 -10.49
N ASP A 239 6.55 24.06 -10.43
CA ASP A 239 7.02 23.32 -11.61
C ASP A 239 5.95 22.45 -12.28
N ARG A 240 4.78 22.30 -11.63
CA ARG A 240 3.68 21.41 -12.03
C ARG A 240 4.09 19.95 -12.27
N ALA A 241 5.25 19.53 -11.80
CA ALA A 241 5.78 18.17 -11.96
C ALA A 241 5.19 17.21 -10.91
N TYR A 242 3.86 17.04 -10.95
CA TYR A 242 3.13 16.18 -10.02
C TYR A 242 3.37 14.71 -10.32
N SER A 243 3.55 13.91 -9.27
CA SER A 243 3.54 12.44 -9.36
C SER A 243 2.12 11.92 -9.64
N PRO A 244 1.96 10.70 -10.15
CA PRO A 244 0.64 10.08 -10.30
C PRO A 244 -0.18 10.06 -9.01
N VAL A 245 0.43 9.88 -7.85
CA VAL A 245 -0.28 9.99 -6.55
C VAL A 245 -0.81 11.41 -6.33
N GLU A 246 0.01 12.44 -6.51
CA GLU A 246 -0.40 13.84 -6.39
C GLU A 246 -1.45 14.24 -7.43
N ILE A 247 -1.32 13.75 -8.67
CA ILE A 247 -2.32 13.93 -9.73
C ILE A 247 -3.68 13.37 -9.32
N ALA A 248 -3.71 12.17 -8.74
CA ALA A 248 -4.96 11.55 -8.30
C ALA A 248 -5.63 12.37 -7.18
N ILE A 249 -4.86 12.86 -6.20
CA ILE A 249 -5.38 13.72 -5.12
C ILE A 249 -5.97 15.01 -5.71
N ARG A 250 -5.24 15.69 -6.59
CA ARG A 250 -5.71 16.93 -7.25
C ARG A 250 -6.98 16.71 -8.07
N ARG A 251 -7.07 15.59 -8.83
CA ARG A 251 -8.29 15.20 -9.55
C ARG A 251 -9.46 15.01 -8.59
N GLY A 252 -9.25 14.31 -7.48
CA GLY A 252 -10.27 14.13 -6.44
C GLY A 252 -10.75 15.44 -5.84
N LEU A 253 -9.89 16.46 -5.75
CA LEU A 253 -10.25 17.82 -5.32
C LEU A 253 -10.94 18.66 -6.40
N GLY A 254 -11.02 18.18 -7.64
CA GLY A 254 -11.53 18.94 -8.79
C GLY A 254 -10.56 20.03 -9.27
N GLN A 255 -9.27 19.91 -8.92
CA GLN A 255 -8.23 20.84 -9.35
C GLN A 255 -7.72 20.47 -10.74
N ASP A 256 -7.31 21.47 -11.52
CA ASP A 256 -6.72 21.28 -12.84
C ASP A 256 -5.39 20.51 -12.72
N THR A 257 -5.28 19.43 -13.49
CA THR A 257 -4.06 18.61 -13.58
C THR A 257 -3.60 18.57 -15.04
N PRO A 258 -2.28 18.64 -15.30
CA PRO A 258 -1.79 18.32 -16.62
C PRO A 258 -2.31 16.94 -17.01
N GLY A 259 -2.99 16.82 -18.14
CA GLY A 259 -3.38 15.52 -18.67
C GLY A 259 -2.12 14.67 -18.94
N PRO A 260 -2.22 13.34 -18.96
CA PRO A 260 -1.13 12.48 -19.44
C PRO A 260 -0.75 12.80 -20.88
N ASP A 261 -1.65 13.47 -21.64
CA ASP A 261 -1.48 13.92 -23.03
C ASP A 261 -1.45 15.45 -23.15
N GLY A 262 -1.26 16.19 -22.06
CA GLY A 262 -1.38 17.64 -22.03
C GLY A 262 -0.24 18.34 -22.70
N ASP A 263 -0.54 18.94 -23.85
CA ASP A 263 0.27 19.87 -24.62
C ASP A 263 1.57 19.25 -25.20
N GLY A 264 1.52 18.91 -26.44
CA GLY A 264 2.55 18.69 -27.48
C GLY A 264 4.06 18.70 -27.15
N SER A 265 4.49 18.61 -25.93
CA SER A 265 5.88 18.36 -25.54
C SER A 265 5.99 16.94 -24.99
N ASN A 266 6.49 16.06 -25.83
CA ASN A 266 6.90 14.69 -25.58
C ASN A 266 7.90 14.64 -24.40
N ARG A 267 7.40 14.74 -23.15
CA ARG A 267 8.20 14.44 -21.97
C ARG A 267 8.16 12.92 -21.78
N SER A 268 9.03 12.24 -22.51
CA SER A 268 9.46 10.89 -22.14
C SER A 268 9.91 10.94 -20.68
N PHE A 269 9.32 10.07 -19.85
CA PHE A 269 9.89 9.76 -18.54
C PHE A 269 11.21 9.01 -18.77
N THR A 270 12.28 9.75 -19.04
CA THR A 270 13.60 9.19 -19.26
C THR A 270 14.21 8.94 -17.89
N THR A 271 14.27 7.68 -17.52
CA THR A 271 15.16 7.21 -16.45
C THR A 271 16.59 7.51 -16.87
N THR A 272 17.20 8.52 -16.30
CA THR A 272 18.63 8.75 -16.46
C THR A 272 19.36 7.71 -15.62
N ALA A 273 19.76 6.61 -16.24
CA ALA A 273 20.73 5.70 -15.67
C ALA A 273 22.07 6.44 -15.58
N GLY A 274 22.38 6.98 -14.41
CA GLY A 274 23.61 7.73 -14.21
C GLY A 274 23.95 7.88 -12.72
N LYS A 275 24.87 7.01 -12.26
CA LYS A 275 25.73 7.12 -11.08
C LYS A 275 25.14 7.78 -9.82
N VAL A 276 24.73 6.93 -8.90
CA VAL A 276 24.54 7.28 -7.49
C VAL A 276 25.91 7.64 -6.90
N VAL A 277 26.14 8.93 -6.67
CA VAL A 277 27.17 9.39 -5.74
C VAL A 277 26.51 9.47 -4.38
N VAL A 278 26.80 8.49 -3.54
CA VAL A 278 26.40 8.51 -2.13
C VAL A 278 27.33 9.49 -1.42
N GLN A 279 26.88 10.72 -1.19
CA GLN A 279 27.45 11.53 -0.11
C GLN A 279 26.74 11.11 1.18
N ARG A 280 27.52 10.54 2.09
CA ARG A 280 27.10 10.32 3.48
C ARG A 280 27.25 11.64 4.20
N ASP A 281 26.12 12.22 4.61
CA ASP A 281 26.13 13.17 5.71
C ASP A 281 25.86 12.37 6.99
N GLU A 282 26.85 12.39 7.88
CA GLU A 282 26.74 11.89 9.24
C GLU A 282 25.86 12.90 9.99
N GLU A 283 24.65 12.50 10.35
CA GLU A 283 23.87 12.82 11.56
C GLU A 283 22.38 12.66 11.30
N GLY A 284 21.73 11.81 12.07
CA GLY A 284 20.28 11.74 12.17
C GLY A 284 19.63 10.44 11.72
N GLY A 285 19.86 9.36 12.48
CA GLY A 285 19.07 8.14 12.33
C GLY A 285 17.59 8.39 12.61
N ARG A 286 16.74 8.24 11.61
CA ARG A 286 15.30 8.11 11.79
C ARG A 286 14.94 6.64 11.85
N ALA A 287 14.36 6.25 12.98
CA ALA A 287 13.89 4.91 13.20
C ALA A 287 12.75 4.54 12.26
N CYS A 288 12.85 3.39 11.60
CA CYS A 288 11.71 2.74 10.96
C CYS A 288 10.73 2.30 12.04
N TRP A 289 9.49 2.71 11.89
CA TRP A 289 8.42 2.47 12.83
C TRP A 289 7.99 1.00 12.80
N SER A 290 8.09 0.37 13.96
CA SER A 290 7.39 -0.86 14.32
C SER A 290 6.19 -0.46 15.19
N GLY A 291 5.01 -0.61 14.65
CA GLY A 291 3.75 -0.53 15.37
C GLY A 291 2.74 -1.42 14.70
#